data_af512dd97389b99ec9e76d6311b8ad7d
#
_entry.id   af512dd97389b99ec9e76d6311b8ad7d
#
_cell.length_a   1.000
_cell.length_b   1.000
_cell.length_c   1.000
_cell.angle_alpha   90.00
_cell.angle_beta   90.00
_cell.angle_gamma   90.00
#
_symmetry.space_group_name_H-M   'P 1'
#
loop_
_entity.id
_entity.type
_entity.pdbx_description
1 polymer ?
#
loop_
_entity_poly.entity_id
_entity_poly.type
_entity_poly.pdbx_seq_one_letter_code
_entity_poly.pdbx_strand_id
1 'polypeptide(L)'
;MSTGAQVEFRLAGGIWAASGAIGYHRPIAPRAHCYELTTMKFEHLIEINDPLNPLIDTITREQLWRGLVIRAESPKLFVPHLDECEIGERESGSFQRRLRYGDLVVHDTVILTPLQEVRYEVPAQGEIQASLLTMTIEAPDSARLYVRFAYDDGTGEHSDPANKMYDDFKKSAYEEADIDTVRILRQMAAEGKLDASYLN
;
A
#
# COMPACT_ATOMS: atom_id res chain seq x y z
N MET A 1 23.13 14.84 29.33
CA MET A 1 22.83 13.45 28.93
C MET A 1 21.55 13.52 28.10
N SER A 2 21.71 13.53 26.80
CA SER A 2 20.61 13.72 25.84
C SER A 2 20.11 12.34 25.42
N THR A 3 18.89 11.99 25.82
CA THR A 3 18.22 10.77 25.39
C THR A 3 17.52 11.09 24.08
N GLY A 4 18.19 10.76 22.95
CA GLY A 4 17.57 10.84 21.62
C GLY A 4 16.45 9.82 21.52
N ALA A 5 15.24 10.30 21.30
CA ALA A 5 14.12 9.46 20.89
C ALA A 5 14.43 8.94 19.47
N GLN A 6 14.79 7.68 19.37
CA GLN A 6 14.84 6.98 18.07
C GLN A 6 13.39 6.70 17.66
N VAL A 7 12.92 7.45 16.69
CA VAL A 7 11.67 7.14 15.98
C VAL A 7 12.00 6.05 14.98
N GLU A 8 11.75 4.79 15.34
CA GLU A 8 11.83 3.67 14.40
C GLU A 8 10.62 3.72 13.45
N PHE A 9 10.86 4.12 12.22
CA PHE A 9 9.88 4.02 11.14
C PHE A 9 9.92 2.61 10.57
N ARG A 10 8.82 1.88 10.68
CA ARG A 10 8.65 0.56 10.05
C ARG A 10 7.72 0.67 8.86
N LEU A 11 8.27 0.44 7.67
CA LEU A 11 7.53 0.34 6.41
C LEU A 11 6.90 -1.04 6.31
N ALA A 12 5.61 -1.13 6.50
CA ALA A 12 4.86 -2.37 6.29
C ALA A 12 4.04 -2.24 5.03
N GLY A 13 4.54 -2.70 3.87
CA GLY A 13 3.76 -2.95 2.64
C GLY A 13 2.58 -2.00 2.36
N GLY A 14 2.74 -0.71 2.54
CA GLY A 14 1.68 0.28 2.48
C GLY A 14 0.96 0.54 3.82
N ILE A 15 1.38 -0.09 4.91
CA ILE A 15 0.79 0.08 6.24
C ILE A 15 1.81 0.72 7.15
N TRP A 16 1.45 1.83 7.78
CA TRP A 16 2.24 2.54 8.77
C TRP A 16 1.60 2.37 10.15
N ALA A 17 2.34 1.79 11.08
CA ALA A 17 1.95 1.78 12.49
C ALA A 17 2.80 2.81 13.24
N ALA A 18 2.19 3.85 13.77
CA ALA A 18 2.82 4.79 14.70
C ALA A 18 2.33 4.47 16.12
N SER A 19 3.22 3.95 16.96
CA SER A 19 2.99 3.79 18.39
C SER A 19 3.39 5.09 19.10
N GLY A 20 2.39 5.83 19.59
CA GLY A 20 2.57 7.00 20.44
C GLY A 20 1.54 6.99 21.57
N ALA A 21 1.88 6.38 22.70
CA ALA A 21 1.05 6.42 23.89
C ALA A 21 1.22 7.77 24.61
N ILE A 22 0.20 8.62 24.54
CA ILE A 22 0.03 9.74 25.47
C ILE A 22 -1.30 9.53 26.19
N GLY A 23 -1.22 9.24 27.50
CA GLY A 23 -2.37 9.07 28.36
C GLY A 23 -3.12 10.38 28.56
N TYR A 24 -4.41 10.39 28.33
CA TYR A 24 -5.31 11.47 28.74
C TYR A 24 -6.47 10.96 29.56
N HIS A 25 -6.69 11.68 30.70
CA HIS A 25 -7.81 11.57 31.58
C HIS A 25 -9.15 11.83 30.85
N ARG A 26 -10.14 10.98 31.11
CA ARG A 26 -11.52 11.17 30.64
C ARG A 26 -12.22 12.26 31.41
N PRO A 27 -12.92 13.18 30.77
CA PRO A 27 -14.15 13.77 31.27
C PRO A 27 -15.36 13.32 30.43
N ILE A 28 -16.48 13.39 31.12
CA ILE A 28 -17.85 12.96 30.88
C ILE A 28 -18.40 13.47 29.54
N ALA A 29 -19.11 12.57 28.81
CA ALA A 29 -19.69 12.79 27.50
C ALA A 29 -20.78 13.87 27.43
N PRO A 30 -20.83 14.67 26.37
CA PRO A 30 -22.06 15.19 25.80
C PRO A 30 -22.34 14.61 24.38
N ARG A 31 -23.64 14.36 24.19
CA ARG A 31 -24.39 14.12 22.95
C ARG A 31 -23.62 13.85 21.65
N ALA A 32 -23.92 12.69 21.06
CA ALA A 32 -23.52 12.26 19.75
C ALA A 32 -23.76 13.33 18.66
N HIS A 33 -22.72 14.07 18.32
CA HIS A 33 -22.54 14.58 16.97
C HIS A 33 -21.85 13.46 16.19
N CYS A 34 -22.48 13.02 15.15
CA CYS A 34 -21.88 12.16 14.15
C CYS A 34 -20.80 13.01 13.46
N TYR A 35 -19.58 12.98 14.00
CA TYR A 35 -18.42 13.46 13.26
C TYR A 35 -18.19 12.40 12.19
N GLU A 36 -18.42 12.75 10.94
CA GLU A 36 -17.76 12.04 9.83
C GLU A 36 -16.26 12.11 10.16
N LEU A 37 -15.69 10.98 10.56
CA LEU A 37 -14.25 10.83 10.66
C LEU A 37 -13.73 10.99 9.23
N THR A 38 -13.25 12.17 8.89
CA THR A 38 -12.52 12.40 7.66
C THR A 38 -11.23 11.57 7.75
N THR A 39 -11.23 10.41 7.12
CA THR A 39 -10.04 9.58 6.97
C THR A 39 -9.05 10.27 6.04
N MET A 40 -7.74 10.18 6.31
CA MET A 40 -6.73 10.65 5.39
C MET A 40 -6.81 9.79 4.12
N LYS A 41 -7.17 10.44 3.00
CA LYS A 41 -7.18 9.81 1.69
C LYS A 41 -6.05 10.40 0.85
N PHE A 42 -5.24 9.53 0.30
CA PHE A 42 -4.13 9.90 -0.56
C PHE A 42 -4.19 9.06 -1.83
N GLU A 43 -3.99 9.70 -2.97
CA GLU A 43 -3.91 9.02 -4.26
C GLU A 43 -2.65 9.43 -4.99
N HIS A 44 -2.00 8.46 -5.62
CA HIS A 44 -0.85 8.64 -6.49
C HIS A 44 -1.08 7.90 -7.81
N LEU A 45 -0.96 8.62 -8.93
CA LEU A 45 -1.10 8.05 -10.27
C LEU A 45 0.29 7.94 -10.92
N ILE A 46 0.71 6.73 -11.26
CA ILE A 46 1.98 6.48 -11.92
C ILE A 46 1.75 6.03 -13.36
N GLU A 47 2.39 6.70 -14.31
CA GLU A 47 2.38 6.33 -15.70
C GLU A 47 3.26 5.09 -15.94
N ILE A 48 2.66 4.06 -16.54
CA ILE A 48 3.35 2.82 -16.90
C ILE A 48 3.81 2.89 -18.35
N ASN A 49 2.97 3.32 -19.27
CA ASN A 49 3.34 3.50 -20.69
C ASN A 49 3.12 4.93 -21.11
N ASP A 50 4.20 5.57 -21.55
CA ASP A 50 4.18 6.89 -22.16
C ASP A 50 4.52 6.73 -23.67
N PRO A 51 3.56 6.91 -24.58
CA PRO A 51 3.79 6.78 -26.01
C PRO A 51 4.75 7.84 -26.58
N LEU A 52 5.03 8.91 -25.82
CA LEU A 52 5.97 9.95 -26.20
C LEU A 52 7.42 9.65 -25.74
N ASN A 53 7.61 8.63 -24.93
CA ASN A 53 8.93 8.24 -24.43
C ASN A 53 9.40 6.89 -25.02
N PRO A 54 10.11 6.89 -26.15
CA PRO A 54 10.56 5.66 -26.80
C PRO A 54 11.67 4.92 -26.05
N LEU A 55 12.17 5.48 -24.96
CA LEU A 55 13.22 4.85 -24.14
C LEU A 55 12.65 3.91 -23.07
N ILE A 56 11.34 3.88 -22.92
CA ILE A 56 10.66 3.04 -21.93
C ILE A 56 9.99 1.88 -22.66
N ASP A 57 10.38 0.64 -22.32
CA ASP A 57 9.74 -0.56 -22.82
C ASP A 57 8.26 -0.60 -22.41
N THR A 58 7.41 -0.97 -23.36
CA THR A 58 5.97 -1.06 -23.13
C THR A 58 5.63 -2.31 -22.31
N ILE A 59 4.81 -2.12 -21.27
CA ILE A 59 4.25 -3.21 -20.46
C ILE A 59 2.78 -3.38 -20.86
N THR A 60 2.34 -4.62 -21.11
CA THR A 60 0.92 -4.88 -21.40
C THR A 60 0.07 -4.83 -20.11
N ARG A 61 -1.25 -4.67 -20.26
CA ARG A 61 -2.17 -4.73 -19.11
C ARG A 61 -2.07 -6.08 -18.39
N GLU A 62 -1.90 -7.18 -19.13
CA GLU A 62 -1.77 -8.53 -18.60
C GLU A 62 -0.45 -8.71 -17.83
N GLN A 63 0.64 -8.16 -18.34
CA GLN A 63 1.93 -8.15 -17.64
C GLN A 63 1.84 -7.33 -16.35
N LEU A 64 1.28 -6.13 -16.44
CA LEU A 64 1.07 -5.27 -15.26
C LEU A 64 0.20 -5.98 -14.20
N TRP A 65 -0.92 -6.56 -14.62
CA TRP A 65 -1.79 -7.34 -13.74
C TRP A 65 -1.05 -8.47 -13.04
N ARG A 66 -0.29 -9.30 -13.79
CA ARG A 66 0.53 -10.37 -13.21
C ARG A 66 1.53 -9.84 -12.19
N GLY A 67 2.16 -8.71 -12.49
CA GLY A 67 3.09 -8.06 -11.58
C GLY A 67 2.44 -7.63 -10.26
N LEU A 68 1.25 -7.04 -10.32
CA LEU A 68 0.49 -6.65 -9.12
C LEU A 68 0.04 -7.88 -8.31
N VAL A 69 -0.32 -8.99 -8.98
CA VAL A 69 -0.62 -10.26 -8.29
C VAL A 69 0.64 -10.82 -7.63
N ILE A 70 1.79 -10.82 -8.31
CA ILE A 70 3.07 -11.25 -7.70
C ILE A 70 3.41 -10.38 -6.49
N ARG A 71 3.17 -9.07 -6.54
CA ARG A 71 3.34 -8.19 -5.37
C ARG A 71 2.46 -8.62 -4.19
N ALA A 72 1.26 -9.08 -4.46
CA ALA A 72 0.35 -9.57 -3.42
C ALA A 72 0.79 -10.93 -2.86
N GLU A 73 1.23 -11.85 -3.71
CA GLU A 73 1.59 -13.22 -3.32
C GLU A 73 3.03 -13.36 -2.83
N SER A 74 3.93 -12.50 -3.29
CA SER A 74 5.36 -12.51 -2.94
C SER A 74 5.85 -11.12 -2.54
N PRO A 75 5.24 -10.50 -1.51
CA PRO A 75 5.50 -9.11 -1.14
C PRO A 75 6.96 -8.84 -0.73
N LYS A 76 7.71 -9.84 -0.30
CA LYS A 76 9.13 -9.71 0.03
C LYS A 76 10.01 -9.23 -1.13
N LEU A 77 9.55 -9.41 -2.38
CA LEU A 77 10.25 -8.89 -3.56
C LEU A 77 10.13 -7.36 -3.68
N PHE A 78 9.11 -6.78 -3.06
CA PHE A 78 8.76 -5.37 -3.15
C PHE A 78 8.97 -4.60 -1.84
N VAL A 79 8.97 -5.31 -0.71
CA VAL A 79 9.05 -4.72 0.63
C VAL A 79 10.28 -5.27 1.34
N PRO A 80 11.43 -4.52 1.33
CA PRO A 80 12.71 -5.01 1.85
C PRO A 80 12.69 -5.38 3.33
N HIS A 81 11.81 -4.77 4.12
CA HIS A 81 11.75 -4.94 5.58
C HIS A 81 10.71 -5.97 6.03
N LEU A 82 10.07 -6.67 5.11
CA LEU A 82 9.15 -7.76 5.41
C LEU A 82 9.93 -9.05 5.69
N ASP A 83 9.87 -9.53 6.93
CA ASP A 83 10.57 -10.76 7.34
C ASP A 83 9.88 -12.01 6.83
N GLU A 84 8.55 -12.08 6.98
CA GLU A 84 7.75 -13.25 6.61
C GLU A 84 6.40 -12.85 6.00
N CYS A 85 5.95 -13.66 5.04
CA CYS A 85 4.60 -13.59 4.48
C CYS A 85 4.07 -15.03 4.40
N GLU A 86 3.00 -15.29 5.12
CA GLU A 86 2.24 -16.54 5.04
C GLU A 86 0.91 -16.25 4.34
N ILE A 87 0.59 -17.03 3.31
CA ILE A 87 -0.70 -16.96 2.64
C ILE A 87 -1.61 -18.01 3.29
N GLY A 88 -2.73 -17.54 3.81
CA GLY A 88 -3.74 -18.37 4.47
C GLY A 88 -4.81 -18.88 3.51
N GLU A 89 -6.06 -18.82 3.96
CA GLU A 89 -7.21 -19.31 3.19
C GLU A 89 -7.36 -18.52 1.88
N ARG A 90 -7.63 -19.26 0.80
CA ARG A 90 -7.90 -18.71 -0.53
C ARG A 90 -9.37 -18.96 -0.88
N GLU A 91 -10.02 -17.91 -1.32
CA GLU A 91 -11.36 -17.95 -1.91
C GLU A 91 -11.30 -17.53 -3.39
N SER A 92 -12.43 -17.61 -4.07
CA SER A 92 -12.50 -17.12 -5.46
C SER A 92 -12.26 -15.61 -5.51
N GLY A 93 -11.07 -15.20 -5.95
CA GLY A 93 -10.68 -13.79 -6.11
C GLY A 93 -10.17 -13.11 -4.83
N SER A 94 -9.94 -13.84 -3.73
CA SER A 94 -9.35 -13.27 -2.52
C SER A 94 -8.51 -14.27 -1.74
N PHE A 95 -7.62 -13.77 -0.89
CA PHE A 95 -6.86 -14.57 0.07
C PHE A 95 -6.39 -13.73 1.26
N GLN A 96 -6.22 -14.42 2.38
CA GLN A 96 -5.69 -13.82 3.59
C GLN A 96 -4.17 -13.94 3.64
N ARG A 97 -3.53 -12.96 4.29
CA ARG A 97 -2.09 -13.01 4.57
C ARG A 97 -1.81 -12.71 6.03
N ARG A 98 -0.72 -13.30 6.51
CA ARG A 98 -0.05 -12.93 7.75
C ARG A 98 1.34 -12.40 7.40
N LEU A 99 1.59 -11.14 7.71
CA LEU A 99 2.83 -10.43 7.43
C LEU A 99 3.56 -10.17 8.74
N ARG A 100 4.88 -10.43 8.78
CA ARG A 100 5.69 -10.15 9.97
C ARG A 100 6.82 -9.14 9.64
N TYR A 101 6.92 -8.13 10.49
CA TYR A 101 7.93 -7.07 10.45
C TYR A 101 8.57 -6.96 11.83
N GLY A 102 9.67 -7.69 12.08
CA GLY A 102 10.22 -7.84 13.42
C GLY A 102 9.20 -8.46 14.37
N ASP A 103 8.84 -7.71 15.40
CA ASP A 103 7.84 -8.12 16.40
C ASP A 103 6.39 -7.80 15.96
N LEU A 104 6.21 -6.97 14.93
CA LEU A 104 4.88 -6.60 14.46
C LEU A 104 4.34 -7.68 13.52
N VAL A 105 3.13 -8.16 13.81
CA VAL A 105 2.36 -9.06 12.94
C VAL A 105 1.12 -8.35 12.47
N VAL A 106 0.89 -8.40 11.15
CA VAL A 106 -0.26 -7.78 10.48
C VAL A 106 -1.01 -8.84 9.70
N HIS A 107 -2.31 -8.89 9.87
CA HIS A 107 -3.21 -9.70 9.06
C HIS A 107 -3.95 -8.81 8.09
N ASP A 108 -4.01 -9.21 6.83
CA ASP A 108 -4.78 -8.51 5.81
C ASP A 108 -5.53 -9.50 4.89
N THR A 109 -6.45 -8.97 4.12
CA THR A 109 -7.14 -9.68 3.04
C THR A 109 -6.80 -8.99 1.73
N VAL A 110 -6.31 -9.78 0.76
CA VAL A 110 -6.10 -9.33 -0.61
C VAL A 110 -7.31 -9.71 -1.44
N ILE A 111 -7.85 -8.75 -2.20
CA ILE A 111 -8.96 -8.95 -3.13
C ILE A 111 -8.46 -8.65 -4.54
N LEU A 112 -8.70 -9.58 -5.45
CA LEU A 112 -8.25 -9.55 -6.84
C LEU A 112 -9.44 -9.36 -7.78
N THR A 113 -9.49 -8.24 -8.49
CA THR A 113 -10.40 -8.05 -9.62
C THR A 113 -9.59 -8.15 -10.90
N PRO A 114 -9.68 -9.28 -11.64
CA PRO A 114 -8.78 -9.58 -12.75
C PRO A 114 -8.64 -8.45 -13.76
N LEU A 115 -7.40 -8.09 -14.10
CA LEU A 115 -7.02 -7.04 -15.03
C LEU A 115 -7.49 -5.63 -14.66
N GLN A 116 -8.04 -5.44 -13.46
CA GLN A 116 -8.61 -4.17 -13.03
C GLN A 116 -7.97 -3.64 -11.75
N GLU A 117 -8.01 -4.43 -10.67
CA GLU A 117 -7.69 -3.93 -9.33
C GLU A 117 -7.11 -5.00 -8.42
N VAL A 118 -6.14 -4.62 -7.62
CA VAL A 118 -5.68 -5.38 -6.43
C VAL A 118 -5.92 -4.51 -5.21
N ARG A 119 -6.66 -5.04 -4.23
CA ARG A 119 -7.02 -4.33 -3.01
C ARG A 119 -6.51 -5.07 -1.79
N TYR A 120 -5.97 -4.32 -0.83
CA TYR A 120 -5.46 -4.82 0.44
C TYR A 120 -6.29 -4.21 1.56
N GLU A 121 -7.01 -5.03 2.30
CA GLU A 121 -7.83 -4.62 3.44
C GLU A 121 -7.17 -5.08 4.73
N VAL A 122 -6.75 -4.14 5.55
CA VAL A 122 -6.24 -4.40 6.90
C VAL A 122 -7.33 -4.06 7.90
N PRO A 123 -7.90 -5.05 8.60
CA PRO A 123 -8.83 -4.78 9.69
C PRO A 123 -8.12 -4.15 10.88
N ALA A 124 -8.85 -3.43 11.71
CA ALA A 124 -8.31 -2.96 12.98
C ALA A 124 -7.88 -4.16 13.84
N GLN A 125 -6.63 -4.16 14.33
CA GLN A 125 -6.07 -5.27 15.09
C GLN A 125 -5.02 -4.77 16.10
N GLY A 126 -5.27 -4.94 17.39
CA GLY A 126 -4.42 -4.42 18.45
C GLY A 126 -4.29 -2.90 18.37
N GLU A 127 -3.06 -2.41 18.18
CA GLU A 127 -2.77 -0.97 18.01
C GLU A 127 -2.81 -0.51 16.53
N ILE A 128 -3.00 -1.46 15.59
CA ILE A 128 -3.07 -1.17 14.15
C ILE A 128 -4.49 -0.73 13.82
N GLN A 129 -4.63 0.43 13.20
CA GLN A 129 -5.91 0.92 12.70
C GLN A 129 -6.27 0.22 11.39
N ALA A 130 -7.58 0.19 11.10
CA ALA A 130 -8.05 -0.31 9.81
C ALA A 130 -7.50 0.58 8.70
N SER A 131 -7.04 -0.05 7.62
CA SER A 131 -6.52 0.68 6.47
C SER A 131 -6.79 -0.07 5.17
N LEU A 132 -6.75 0.67 4.08
CA LEU A 132 -7.04 0.18 2.74
C LEU A 132 -6.00 0.72 1.76
N LEU A 133 -5.44 -0.15 0.93
CA LEU A 133 -4.71 0.22 -0.27
C LEU A 133 -5.40 -0.41 -1.48
N THR A 134 -5.70 0.40 -2.47
CA THR A 134 -6.22 -0.04 -3.76
C THR A 134 -5.25 0.33 -4.87
N MET A 135 -4.89 -0.65 -5.70
CA MET A 135 -4.08 -0.45 -6.90
C MET A 135 -4.95 -0.72 -8.13
N THR A 136 -5.34 0.32 -8.84
CA THR A 136 -6.24 0.24 -10.01
C THR A 136 -5.46 0.42 -11.30
N ILE A 137 -5.66 -0.46 -12.28
CA ILE A 137 -5.09 -0.37 -13.62
C ILE A 137 -5.98 0.49 -14.50
N GLU A 138 -5.47 1.61 -14.93
CA GLU A 138 -6.18 2.55 -15.81
C GLU A 138 -5.54 2.57 -17.22
N ALA A 139 -6.35 2.44 -18.25
CA ALA A 139 -5.92 2.56 -19.64
C ALA A 139 -6.95 3.45 -20.38
N PRO A 140 -6.73 4.78 -20.38
CA PRO A 140 -7.66 5.70 -21.04
C PRO A 140 -7.71 5.50 -22.57
N ASP A 141 -6.64 4.94 -23.13
CA ASP A 141 -6.55 4.55 -24.55
C ASP A 141 -5.62 3.33 -24.70
N SER A 142 -5.41 2.89 -25.94
CA SER A 142 -4.61 1.70 -26.23
C SER A 142 -3.10 1.89 -26.07
N ALA A 143 -2.62 3.13 -25.98
CA ALA A 143 -1.19 3.47 -25.92
C ALA A 143 -0.73 3.82 -24.50
N ARG A 144 -1.65 4.23 -23.63
CA ARG A 144 -1.35 4.68 -22.29
C ARG A 144 -1.82 3.69 -21.24
N LEU A 145 -0.98 3.49 -20.24
CA LEU A 145 -1.27 2.61 -19.11
C LEU A 145 -0.77 3.27 -17.83
N TYR A 146 -1.61 3.24 -16.80
CA TYR A 146 -1.33 3.81 -15.48
C TYR A 146 -1.67 2.82 -14.39
N VAL A 147 -1.07 3.01 -13.21
CA VAL A 147 -1.56 2.46 -11.94
C VAL A 147 -1.91 3.61 -11.01
N ARG A 148 -3.12 3.61 -10.51
CA ARG A 148 -3.55 4.47 -9.41
C ARG A 148 -3.37 3.71 -8.10
N PHE A 149 -2.63 4.29 -7.17
CA PHE A 149 -2.53 3.88 -5.79
C PHE A 149 -3.44 4.78 -4.97
N ALA A 150 -4.40 4.20 -4.27
CA ALA A 150 -5.31 4.93 -3.39
C ALA A 150 -5.23 4.37 -1.98
N TYR A 151 -4.93 5.24 -1.03
CA TYR A 151 -4.75 4.91 0.38
C TYR A 151 -5.86 5.51 1.22
N ASP A 152 -6.41 4.71 2.12
CA ASP A 152 -7.24 5.15 3.23
C ASP A 152 -6.63 4.51 4.49
N ASP A 153 -6.00 5.31 5.33
CA ASP A 153 -5.25 4.81 6.48
C ASP A 153 -6.06 4.82 7.78
N GLY A 154 -7.35 5.10 7.68
CA GLY A 154 -8.27 5.12 8.83
C GLY A 154 -7.99 6.25 9.84
N THR A 155 -6.97 7.09 9.61
CA THR A 155 -6.70 8.27 10.44
C THR A 155 -7.38 9.50 9.85
N GLY A 156 -7.85 10.42 10.68
CA GLY A 156 -8.42 11.68 10.20
C GLY A 156 -7.33 12.64 9.69
N GLU A 157 -7.71 13.56 8.81
CA GLU A 157 -6.84 14.69 8.49
C GLU A 157 -6.63 15.56 9.73
N HIS A 158 -5.37 15.83 10.02
CA HIS A 158 -5.01 16.65 11.17
C HIS A 158 -4.90 18.13 10.75
N SER A 159 -5.55 19.01 11.51
CA SER A 159 -5.45 20.46 11.31
C SER A 159 -4.27 21.10 12.05
N ASP A 160 -3.65 20.37 12.98
CA ASP A 160 -2.49 20.84 13.72
C ASP A 160 -1.21 20.79 12.85
N PRO A 161 -0.37 21.87 12.84
CA PRO A 161 0.82 21.94 11.99
C PRO A 161 1.83 20.80 12.18
N ALA A 162 2.01 20.29 13.41
CA ALA A 162 2.94 19.19 13.67
C ALA A 162 2.44 17.87 13.05
N ASN A 163 1.15 17.60 13.16
CA ASN A 163 0.51 16.43 12.58
C ASN A 163 0.43 16.54 11.05
N LYS A 164 0.23 17.76 10.51
CA LYS A 164 0.27 17.98 9.06
C LYS A 164 1.64 17.66 8.47
N MET A 165 2.73 18.05 9.14
CA MET A 165 4.08 17.68 8.68
C MET A 165 4.28 16.15 8.67
N TYR A 166 3.70 15.44 9.62
CA TYR A 166 3.71 13.99 9.66
C TYR A 166 2.89 13.36 8.52
N ASP A 167 1.72 13.93 8.20
CA ASP A 167 0.88 13.50 7.07
C ASP A 167 1.60 13.71 5.73
N ASP A 168 2.27 14.86 5.55
CA ASP A 168 3.05 15.16 4.34
C ASP A 168 4.24 14.18 4.19
N PHE A 169 4.91 13.87 5.30
CA PHE A 169 5.98 12.87 5.31
C PHE A 169 5.47 11.48 4.93
N LYS A 170 4.33 11.08 5.49
CA LYS A 170 3.68 9.80 5.18
C LYS A 170 3.30 9.69 3.70
N LYS A 171 2.73 10.76 3.12
CA LYS A 171 2.41 10.83 1.69
C LYS A 171 3.67 10.64 0.82
N SER A 172 4.76 11.36 1.13
CA SER A 172 6.02 11.21 0.39
C SER A 172 6.57 9.79 0.44
N ALA A 173 6.43 9.12 1.58
CA ALA A 173 6.89 7.76 1.72
C ALA A 173 5.99 6.75 0.95
N TYR A 174 4.69 6.99 0.86
CA TYR A 174 3.81 6.22 -0.02
C TYR A 174 4.21 6.39 -1.49
N GLU A 175 4.41 7.64 -1.94
CA GLU A 175 4.86 7.94 -3.31
C GLU A 175 6.16 7.20 -3.65
N GLU A 176 7.14 7.24 -2.77
CA GLU A 176 8.43 6.57 -2.99
C GLU A 176 8.28 5.04 -3.07
N ALA A 177 7.46 4.44 -2.20
CA ALA A 177 7.16 3.00 -2.24
C ALA A 177 6.40 2.58 -3.51
N ASP A 178 5.51 3.43 -4.02
CA ASP A 178 4.76 3.20 -5.25
C ASP A 178 5.68 3.28 -6.48
N ILE A 179 6.57 4.27 -6.52
CA ILE A 179 7.61 4.40 -7.57
C ILE A 179 8.52 3.18 -7.56
N ASP A 180 8.98 2.73 -6.40
CA ASP A 180 9.79 1.52 -6.27
C ASP A 180 9.04 0.26 -6.72
N THR A 181 7.76 0.16 -6.41
CA THR A 181 6.90 -0.93 -6.91
C THR A 181 6.92 -0.97 -8.44
N VAL A 182 6.68 0.16 -9.10
CA VAL A 182 6.68 0.25 -10.57
C VAL A 182 8.06 -0.05 -11.14
N ARG A 183 9.14 0.41 -10.51
CA ARG A 183 10.52 0.10 -10.91
C ARG A 183 10.79 -1.40 -10.92
N ILE A 184 10.37 -2.11 -9.86
CA ILE A 184 10.50 -3.57 -9.76
C ILE A 184 9.67 -4.28 -10.83
N LEU A 185 8.43 -3.84 -11.07
CA LEU A 185 7.58 -4.39 -12.13
C LEU A 185 8.21 -4.24 -13.51
N ARG A 186 8.81 -3.10 -13.82
CA ARG A 186 9.55 -2.88 -15.07
C ARG A 186 10.74 -3.81 -15.22
N GLN A 187 11.51 -3.98 -14.14
CA GLN A 187 12.62 -4.92 -14.15
C GLN A 187 12.12 -6.35 -14.40
N MET A 188 11.06 -6.77 -13.73
CA MET A 188 10.47 -8.10 -13.94
C MET A 188 9.96 -8.30 -15.36
N ALA A 189 9.37 -7.25 -15.98
CA ALA A 189 8.94 -7.29 -17.37
C ALA A 189 10.13 -7.45 -18.34
N ALA A 190 11.19 -6.67 -18.14
CA ALA A 190 12.42 -6.74 -18.94
C ALA A 190 13.11 -8.12 -18.83
N GLU A 191 12.99 -8.79 -17.69
CA GLU A 191 13.50 -10.14 -17.46
C GLU A 191 12.55 -11.25 -17.95
N GLY A 192 11.40 -10.91 -18.56
CA GLY A 192 10.39 -11.85 -19.04
C GLY A 192 9.58 -12.55 -17.94
N LYS A 193 9.76 -12.16 -16.66
CA LYS A 193 9.09 -12.78 -15.51
C LYS A 193 7.58 -12.49 -15.44
N LEU A 194 7.12 -11.53 -16.22
CA LEU A 194 5.70 -11.19 -16.34
C LEU A 194 5.03 -11.78 -17.56
N ASP A 195 5.71 -12.64 -18.31
CA ASP A 195 5.15 -13.30 -19.49
C ASP A 195 4.31 -14.54 -19.12
N ALA A 196 3.30 -14.84 -19.93
CA ALA A 196 2.38 -15.96 -19.67
C ALA A 196 3.08 -17.33 -19.58
N SER A 197 4.22 -17.48 -20.25
CA SER A 197 5.02 -18.71 -20.24
C SER A 197 5.80 -18.97 -18.97
N TYR A 198 5.96 -17.97 -18.10
CA TYR A 198 6.76 -18.08 -16.89
C TYR A 198 5.98 -18.68 -15.70
N LEU A 199 4.65 -18.71 -15.79
CA LEU A 199 3.76 -19.14 -14.69
C LEU A 199 3.18 -20.57 -14.88
N ASN A 200 3.71 -21.35 -15.84
CA ASN A 200 3.33 -22.75 -16.10
C ASN A 200 4.35 -23.74 -15.51
#